data_ea8b1eab7c46e6c04af5ec0de4011ed5
#
_entry.id   ea8b1eab7c46e6c04af5ec0de4011ed5
#
_cell.length_a   1.000
_cell.length_b   1.000
_cell.length_c   1.000
_cell.angle_alpha   90.00
_cell.angle_beta   90.00
_cell.angle_gamma   90.00
#
_symmetry.space_group_name_H-M   'P 1'
#
loop_
_entity.id
_entity.type
_entity.pdbx_description
1 polymer ?
#
loop_
_entity_poly.entity_id
_entity_poly.type
_entity_poly.pdbx_seq_one_letter_code
_entity_poly.pdbx_strand_id
1 'polypeptide(L)'
;QIASEQGCFNFQDIATAISDKLVRRHPHVFPNGDVEQFGIKQDISAEQVVVNWEAIKEAEREEKRQKGGKKANSDLVSLLDDVPKALPAIERARKLQKRASQAGFDWTEIQPVLDKLKEEIVEFEEALALGDSDNISSELGDILFATVNLARHSNVEPEVALRAANRRFEGRFKWIEETLHSGGRTLQDASIEEMDALWEQAKASGL
;
A
#
# COMPACT_ATOMS: atom_id res chain seq x y z
N GLN A 1 8.96 -15.15 20.47
CA GLN A 1 9.07 -15.99 21.68
C GLN A 1 8.68 -17.43 21.36
N ILE A 2 7.46 -17.73 20.86
CA ILE A 2 6.97 -19.08 20.53
C ILE A 2 7.93 -19.85 19.61
N ALA A 3 8.43 -19.23 18.55
CA ALA A 3 9.35 -19.87 17.61
C ALA A 3 10.70 -20.22 18.25
N SER A 4 11.18 -19.40 19.19
CA SER A 4 12.40 -19.67 19.95
C SER A 4 12.20 -20.82 20.95
N GLU A 5 11.03 -20.89 21.60
CA GLU A 5 10.67 -21.99 22.52
C GLU A 5 10.51 -23.33 21.78
N GLN A 6 10.10 -23.27 20.50
CA GLN A 6 10.01 -24.45 19.62
C GLN A 6 11.34 -24.81 18.94
N GLY A 7 12.42 -24.07 19.18
CA GLY A 7 13.72 -24.29 18.56
C GLY A 7 13.78 -24.01 17.05
N CYS A 8 12.80 -23.28 16.51
CA CYS A 8 12.74 -22.97 15.06
C CYS A 8 13.72 -21.86 14.67
N PHE A 9 13.68 -20.73 15.37
CA PHE A 9 14.60 -19.60 15.21
C PHE A 9 14.47 -18.65 16.40
N ASN A 10 15.50 -17.85 16.64
CA ASN A 10 15.55 -16.83 17.69
C ASN A 10 15.74 -15.41 17.09
N PHE A 11 15.83 -14.40 17.95
CA PHE A 11 16.00 -13.02 17.52
C PHE A 11 17.30 -12.80 16.75
N GLN A 12 18.37 -13.47 17.13
CA GLN A 12 19.68 -13.36 16.45
C GLN A 12 19.59 -13.88 15.01
N ASP A 13 18.89 -14.98 14.79
CA ASP A 13 18.68 -15.55 13.47
C ASP A 13 17.91 -14.57 12.55
N ILE A 14 16.90 -13.91 13.11
CA ILE A 14 16.15 -12.86 12.39
C ILE A 14 17.04 -11.67 12.07
N ALA A 15 17.80 -11.18 13.05
CA ALA A 15 18.68 -10.03 12.87
C ALA A 15 19.75 -10.31 11.80
N THR A 16 20.37 -11.48 11.85
CA THR A 16 21.36 -11.93 10.86
C THR A 16 20.74 -12.01 9.47
N ALA A 17 19.60 -12.66 9.32
CA ALA A 17 18.92 -12.79 8.02
C ALA A 17 18.52 -11.44 7.42
N ILE A 18 18.12 -10.46 8.26
CA ILE A 18 17.81 -9.10 7.80
C ILE A 18 19.09 -8.37 7.39
N SER A 19 20.15 -8.46 8.19
CA SER A 19 21.44 -7.82 7.90
C SER A 19 22.03 -8.34 6.59
N ASP A 20 22.11 -9.63 6.41
CA ASP A 20 22.60 -10.27 5.18
C ASP A 20 21.78 -9.83 3.95
N LYS A 21 20.47 -9.75 4.11
CA LYS A 21 19.59 -9.28 3.05
C LYS A 21 19.80 -7.80 2.71
N LEU A 22 20.02 -6.94 3.70
CA LEU A 22 20.32 -5.53 3.50
C LEU A 22 21.65 -5.34 2.80
N VAL A 23 22.70 -6.00 3.26
CA VAL A 23 24.03 -5.95 2.65
C VAL A 23 23.98 -6.38 1.18
N ARG A 24 23.38 -7.52 0.90
CA ARG A 24 23.25 -8.05 -0.47
C ARG A 24 22.45 -7.13 -1.40
N ARG A 25 21.40 -6.45 -0.88
CA ARG A 25 20.52 -5.58 -1.69
C ARG A 25 21.04 -4.17 -1.90
N HIS A 26 22.12 -3.80 -1.21
CA HIS A 26 22.70 -2.47 -1.30
C HIS A 26 24.18 -2.53 -1.74
N PRO A 27 24.49 -3.12 -2.92
CA PRO A 27 25.87 -3.23 -3.38
C PRO A 27 26.54 -1.87 -3.62
N HIS A 28 25.78 -0.80 -3.77
CA HIS A 28 26.27 0.57 -3.84
C HIS A 28 26.73 1.12 -2.48
N VAL A 29 26.31 0.50 -1.37
CA VAL A 29 26.71 0.84 0.01
C VAL A 29 27.73 -0.17 0.53
N PHE A 30 27.56 -1.43 0.16
CA PHE A 30 28.39 -2.57 0.56
C PHE A 30 28.93 -3.26 -0.71
N PRO A 31 30.03 -2.75 -1.29
CA PRO A 31 30.64 -3.35 -2.48
C PRO A 31 30.95 -4.83 -2.26
N ASN A 32 30.61 -5.67 -3.24
CA ASN A 32 30.77 -7.12 -3.19
C ASN A 32 30.06 -7.83 -2.01
N GLY A 33 29.10 -7.17 -1.35
CA GLY A 33 28.46 -7.71 -0.15
C GLY A 33 29.34 -7.69 1.09
N ASP A 34 30.36 -6.86 1.11
CA ASP A 34 31.34 -6.78 2.18
C ASP A 34 31.06 -5.56 3.09
N VAL A 35 30.79 -5.83 4.36
CA VAL A 35 30.49 -4.81 5.37
C VAL A 35 31.74 -3.97 5.68
N GLU A 36 32.93 -4.51 5.52
CA GLU A 36 34.21 -3.80 5.76
C GLU A 36 34.44 -2.71 4.69
N GLN A 37 33.79 -2.83 3.54
CA GLN A 37 33.85 -1.84 2.46
C GLN A 37 32.77 -0.75 2.56
N PHE A 38 32.10 -0.66 3.69
CA PHE A 38 31.09 0.38 3.93
C PHE A 38 31.66 1.78 3.73
N GLY A 39 30.92 2.61 2.98
CA GLY A 39 31.29 4.01 2.75
C GLY A 39 32.23 4.27 1.59
N ILE A 40 32.69 3.25 0.87
CA ILE A 40 33.39 3.43 -0.40
C ILE A 40 32.39 3.96 -1.43
N LYS A 41 32.55 5.23 -1.83
CA LYS A 41 31.68 5.85 -2.82
C LYS A 41 31.80 5.13 -4.16
N GLN A 42 30.67 4.66 -4.65
CA GLN A 42 30.53 4.22 -6.04
C GLN A 42 29.88 5.35 -6.87
N ASP A 43 30.37 5.56 -8.06
CA ASP A 43 29.78 6.54 -9.00
C ASP A 43 28.60 5.89 -9.74
N ILE A 44 27.48 5.76 -9.01
CA ILE A 44 26.24 5.13 -9.49
C ILE A 44 25.10 6.13 -9.31
N SER A 45 24.33 6.38 -10.38
CA SER A 45 23.17 7.26 -10.31
C SER A 45 22.02 6.65 -9.49
N ALA A 46 21.11 7.50 -8.99
CA ALA A 46 19.96 7.03 -8.23
C ALA A 46 19.06 6.08 -9.07
N GLU A 47 18.92 6.34 -10.35
CA GLU A 47 18.17 5.49 -11.29
C GLU A 47 18.84 4.12 -11.42
N GLN A 48 20.15 4.08 -11.53
CA GLN A 48 20.92 2.82 -11.61
C GLN A 48 20.81 2.01 -10.32
N VAL A 49 20.75 2.66 -9.15
CA VAL A 49 20.50 1.98 -7.87
C VAL A 49 19.15 1.28 -7.88
N VAL A 50 18.10 1.93 -8.37
CA VAL A 50 16.75 1.33 -8.48
C VAL A 50 16.74 0.13 -9.41
N VAL A 51 17.37 0.24 -10.58
CA VAL A 51 17.47 -0.85 -11.56
C VAL A 51 18.22 -2.05 -10.96
N ASN A 52 19.36 -1.81 -10.34
CA ASN A 52 20.16 -2.86 -9.71
C ASN A 52 19.38 -3.56 -8.58
N TRP A 53 18.66 -2.79 -7.77
CA TRP A 53 17.86 -3.32 -6.67
C TRP A 53 16.69 -4.20 -7.16
N GLU A 54 16.03 -3.82 -8.25
CA GLU A 54 15.00 -4.64 -8.87
C GLU A 54 15.55 -5.93 -9.47
N ALA A 55 16.71 -5.86 -10.14
CA ALA A 55 17.39 -7.04 -10.67
C ALA A 55 17.82 -8.03 -9.55
N ILE A 56 18.35 -7.52 -8.44
CA ILE A 56 18.72 -8.36 -7.28
C ILE A 56 17.47 -9.03 -6.70
N LYS A 57 16.36 -8.30 -6.57
CA LYS A 57 15.11 -8.87 -6.09
C LYS A 57 14.56 -9.95 -7.01
N GLU A 58 14.70 -9.79 -8.31
CA GLU A 58 14.26 -10.79 -9.27
C GLU A 58 15.11 -12.06 -9.19
N ALA A 59 16.44 -11.92 -9.10
CA ALA A 59 17.34 -13.05 -8.87
C ALA A 59 17.03 -13.80 -7.57
N GLU A 60 16.74 -13.10 -6.47
CA GLU A 60 16.34 -13.72 -5.19
C GLU A 60 15.02 -14.49 -5.30
N ARG A 61 14.10 -14.02 -6.14
CA ARG A 61 12.82 -14.71 -6.38
C ARG A 61 13.03 -15.98 -7.16
N GLU A 62 13.83 -15.90 -8.21
CA GLU A 62 14.16 -17.07 -9.04
C GLU A 62 14.87 -18.12 -8.20
N GLU A 63 15.83 -17.74 -7.35
CA GLU A 63 16.50 -18.65 -6.43
C GLU A 63 15.51 -19.30 -5.43
N LYS A 64 14.53 -18.53 -4.94
CA LYS A 64 13.46 -19.09 -4.08
C LYS A 64 12.55 -20.06 -4.81
N ARG A 65 12.21 -19.78 -6.07
CA ARG A 65 11.44 -20.69 -6.93
C ARG A 65 12.19 -22.03 -7.12
N GLN A 66 13.49 -21.96 -7.37
CA GLN A 66 14.33 -23.15 -7.55
C GLN A 66 14.51 -23.93 -6.23
N LYS A 67 14.66 -23.24 -5.08
CA LYS A 67 14.83 -23.87 -3.76
C LYS A 67 13.51 -24.34 -3.13
N GLY A 68 12.38 -23.76 -3.52
CA GLY A 68 11.03 -24.13 -3.06
C GLY A 68 10.58 -25.45 -3.68
N GLY A 69 11.42 -26.46 -3.57
CA GLY A 69 11.19 -27.78 -4.08
C GLY A 69 9.84 -28.37 -3.67
N LYS A 70 9.03 -28.73 -4.65
CA LYS A 70 7.95 -29.73 -4.59
C LYS A 70 6.95 -29.57 -3.44
N LYS A 71 6.06 -28.55 -3.55
CA LYS A 71 4.69 -28.76 -3.10
C LYS A 71 3.83 -29.02 -4.34
N ALA A 72 3.47 -30.27 -4.43
CA ALA A 72 2.80 -30.91 -5.54
C ALA A 72 1.51 -30.20 -5.98
N ASN A 73 1.26 -30.28 -7.26
CA ASN A 73 0.04 -30.29 -8.05
C ASN A 73 -0.27 -29.07 -8.94
N SER A 74 0.58 -28.06 -9.06
CA SER A 74 0.55 -27.21 -10.26
C SER A 74 1.97 -26.77 -10.60
N ASP A 75 2.41 -27.04 -11.82
CA ASP A 75 3.72 -26.59 -12.35
C ASP A 75 3.78 -25.07 -12.56
N LEU A 76 2.71 -24.36 -12.25
CA LEU A 76 2.57 -22.91 -12.42
C LEU A 76 2.73 -22.20 -11.07
N VAL A 77 3.88 -21.57 -10.83
CA VAL A 77 4.08 -20.66 -9.70
C VAL A 77 3.59 -19.27 -10.13
N SER A 78 2.58 -18.75 -9.44
CA SER A 78 2.06 -17.43 -9.76
C SER A 78 3.07 -16.32 -9.43
N LEU A 79 3.11 -15.32 -10.30
CA LEU A 79 3.90 -14.10 -10.08
C LEU A 79 3.48 -13.34 -8.79
N LEU A 80 2.28 -13.60 -8.32
CA LEU A 80 1.68 -12.94 -7.15
C LEU A 80 1.93 -13.68 -5.82
N ASP A 81 2.48 -14.91 -5.86
CA ASP A 81 2.63 -15.76 -4.67
C ASP A 81 3.60 -15.18 -3.63
N ASP A 82 4.53 -14.31 -4.05
CA ASP A 82 5.49 -13.65 -3.17
C ASP A 82 4.93 -12.39 -2.48
N VAL A 83 3.69 -11.98 -2.78
CA VAL A 83 3.03 -10.88 -2.09
C VAL A 83 2.44 -11.35 -0.77
N PRO A 84 3.00 -10.94 0.38
CA PRO A 84 2.58 -11.47 1.68
C PRO A 84 1.09 -11.25 1.94
N LYS A 85 0.38 -12.29 2.38
CA LYS A 85 -1.05 -12.22 2.71
C LYS A 85 -1.33 -11.42 3.98
N ALA A 86 -0.33 -11.27 4.86
CA ALA A 86 -0.44 -10.57 6.14
C ALA A 86 -0.31 -9.03 6.03
N LEU A 87 -0.10 -8.49 4.83
CA LEU A 87 -0.06 -7.04 4.63
C LEU A 87 -1.44 -6.40 4.83
N PRO A 88 -1.50 -5.14 5.30
CA PRO A 88 -2.72 -4.34 5.23
C PRO A 88 -3.30 -4.33 3.80
N ALA A 89 -4.62 -4.33 3.68
CA ALA A 89 -5.29 -4.56 2.39
C ALA A 89 -4.88 -3.57 1.29
N ILE A 90 -4.80 -2.27 1.62
CA ILE A 90 -4.38 -1.21 0.68
C ILE A 90 -2.94 -1.45 0.19
N GLU A 91 -2.02 -1.74 1.10
CA GLU A 91 -0.63 -2.00 0.75
C GLU A 91 -0.48 -3.32 -0.04
N ARG A 92 -1.30 -4.31 0.28
CA ARG A 92 -1.33 -5.55 -0.47
C ARG A 92 -1.85 -5.34 -1.90
N ALA A 93 -2.95 -4.60 -2.08
CA ALA A 93 -3.49 -4.22 -3.39
C ALA A 93 -2.43 -3.51 -4.24
N ARG A 94 -1.77 -2.49 -3.69
CA ARG A 94 -0.68 -1.77 -4.36
C ARG A 94 0.44 -2.71 -4.83
N LYS A 95 0.86 -3.67 -3.99
CA LYS A 95 1.91 -4.63 -4.35
C LYS A 95 1.46 -5.62 -5.42
N LEU A 96 0.21 -6.10 -5.36
CA LEU A 96 -0.35 -6.98 -6.38
C LEU A 96 -0.36 -6.29 -7.75
N GLN A 97 -0.85 -5.03 -7.80
CA GLN A 97 -0.89 -4.23 -9.02
C GLN A 97 0.52 -3.95 -9.57
N LYS A 98 1.46 -3.56 -8.69
CA LYS A 98 2.87 -3.39 -9.10
C LYS A 98 3.48 -4.66 -9.65
N ARG A 99 3.10 -5.83 -9.16
CA ARG A 99 3.54 -7.11 -9.70
C ARG A 99 2.96 -7.40 -11.07
N ALA A 100 1.66 -7.19 -11.22
CA ALA A 100 0.99 -7.37 -12.49
C ALA A 100 1.58 -6.44 -13.57
N SER A 101 1.86 -5.18 -13.22
CA SER A 101 2.46 -4.21 -14.14
C SER A 101 3.85 -4.63 -14.63
N GLN A 102 4.67 -5.25 -13.78
CA GLN A 102 5.99 -5.78 -14.16
C GLN A 102 5.91 -6.93 -15.18
N ALA A 103 4.76 -7.60 -15.26
CA ALA A 103 4.49 -8.63 -16.26
C ALA A 103 3.85 -8.06 -17.55
N GLY A 104 3.72 -6.75 -17.66
CA GLY A 104 3.07 -6.10 -18.78
C GLY A 104 1.55 -5.98 -18.66
N PHE A 105 0.95 -6.40 -17.52
CA PHE A 105 -0.46 -6.20 -17.26
C PHE A 105 -0.70 -4.84 -16.58
N ASP A 106 -0.67 -3.79 -17.41
CA ASP A 106 -0.86 -2.40 -16.96
C ASP A 106 -1.36 -1.51 -18.11
N TRP A 107 -2.00 -0.40 -17.75
CA TRP A 107 -2.31 0.67 -18.70
C TRP A 107 -1.11 1.62 -18.80
N THR A 108 -0.88 2.13 -20.00
CA THR A 108 0.19 3.11 -20.24
C THR A 108 -0.22 4.54 -19.86
N GLU A 109 -1.52 4.81 -19.87
CA GLU A 109 -2.09 6.11 -19.61
C GLU A 109 -3.01 6.10 -18.39
N ILE A 110 -3.17 7.26 -17.75
CA ILE A 110 -4.03 7.40 -16.57
C ILE A 110 -5.53 7.37 -16.91
N GLN A 111 -5.91 7.76 -18.13
CA GLN A 111 -7.32 7.87 -18.50
C GLN A 111 -8.08 6.55 -18.41
N PRO A 112 -7.57 5.41 -18.94
CA PRO A 112 -8.22 4.11 -18.75
C PRO A 112 -8.38 3.70 -17.27
N VAL A 113 -7.45 4.11 -16.40
CA VAL A 113 -7.54 3.85 -14.95
C VAL A 113 -8.69 4.63 -14.32
N LEU A 114 -8.87 5.89 -14.72
CA LEU A 114 -9.99 6.72 -14.30
C LEU A 114 -11.33 6.18 -14.82
N ASP A 115 -11.34 5.71 -16.07
CA ASP A 115 -12.57 5.17 -16.67
C ASP A 115 -12.96 3.86 -16.00
N LYS A 116 -11.99 3.00 -15.64
CA LYS A 116 -12.27 1.79 -14.85
C LYS A 116 -12.85 2.12 -13.47
N LEU A 117 -12.32 3.14 -12.76
CA LEU A 117 -12.89 3.56 -11.47
C LEU A 117 -14.35 4.03 -11.62
N LYS A 118 -14.70 4.73 -12.71
CA LYS A 118 -16.09 5.14 -12.98
C LYS A 118 -16.98 3.94 -13.28
N GLU A 119 -16.47 2.95 -14.00
CA GLU A 119 -17.17 1.69 -14.27
C GLU A 119 -17.52 0.99 -12.95
N GLU A 120 -16.56 0.80 -12.03
CA GLU A 120 -16.80 0.19 -10.73
C GLU A 120 -17.85 0.95 -9.88
N ILE A 121 -17.88 2.29 -10.00
CA ILE A 121 -18.92 3.09 -9.31
C ILE A 121 -20.31 2.80 -9.89
N VAL A 122 -20.44 2.66 -11.20
CA VAL A 122 -21.72 2.32 -11.84
C VAL A 122 -22.17 0.92 -11.45
N GLU A 123 -21.29 -0.07 -11.44
CA GLU A 123 -21.57 -1.43 -11.03
C GLU A 123 -22.00 -1.50 -9.56
N PHE A 124 -21.37 -0.70 -8.70
CA PHE A 124 -21.81 -0.54 -7.30
C PHE A 124 -23.21 0.10 -7.18
N GLU A 125 -23.53 1.12 -7.99
CA GLU A 125 -24.88 1.73 -8.01
C GLU A 125 -25.95 0.71 -8.46
N GLU A 126 -25.63 -0.11 -9.46
CA GLU A 126 -26.52 -1.19 -9.91
C GLU A 126 -26.73 -2.25 -8.83
N ALA A 127 -25.67 -2.65 -8.13
CA ALA A 127 -25.76 -3.58 -7.01
C ALA A 127 -26.62 -3.03 -5.86
N LEU A 128 -26.50 -1.74 -5.55
CA LEU A 128 -27.36 -1.05 -4.58
C LEU A 128 -28.83 -1.06 -5.00
N ALA A 129 -29.13 -0.81 -6.28
CA ALA A 129 -30.48 -0.79 -6.80
C ALA A 129 -31.15 -2.18 -6.74
N LEU A 130 -30.37 -3.25 -6.87
CA LEU A 130 -30.84 -4.64 -6.76
C LEU A 130 -30.95 -5.12 -5.31
N GLY A 131 -30.32 -4.46 -4.35
CA GLY A 131 -30.30 -4.83 -2.94
C GLY A 131 -29.53 -6.11 -2.64
N ASP A 132 -28.58 -6.48 -3.51
CA ASP A 132 -27.72 -7.66 -3.37
C ASP A 132 -26.51 -7.32 -2.50
N SER A 133 -26.55 -7.71 -1.22
CA SER A 133 -25.51 -7.35 -0.25
C SER A 133 -24.14 -7.96 -0.58
N ASP A 134 -24.09 -9.14 -1.19
CA ASP A 134 -22.83 -9.79 -1.55
C ASP A 134 -22.19 -9.06 -2.73
N ASN A 135 -22.99 -8.68 -3.71
CA ASN A 135 -22.52 -7.89 -4.84
C ASN A 135 -22.12 -6.47 -4.43
N ILE A 136 -22.88 -5.79 -3.57
CA ILE A 136 -22.52 -4.49 -2.99
C ILE A 136 -21.14 -4.55 -2.32
N SER A 137 -20.86 -5.61 -1.56
CA SER A 137 -19.55 -5.80 -0.90
C SER A 137 -18.42 -6.04 -1.92
N SER A 138 -18.68 -6.78 -2.98
CA SER A 138 -17.73 -7.03 -4.07
C SER A 138 -17.36 -5.74 -4.78
N GLU A 139 -18.35 -5.02 -5.29
CA GLU A 139 -18.14 -3.79 -6.05
C GLU A 139 -17.45 -2.69 -5.22
N LEU A 140 -17.78 -2.60 -3.92
CA LEU A 140 -17.03 -1.70 -3.02
C LEU A 140 -15.55 -2.10 -2.93
N GLY A 141 -15.26 -3.40 -2.92
CA GLY A 141 -13.89 -3.91 -2.97
C GLY A 141 -13.17 -3.50 -4.26
N ASP A 142 -13.86 -3.57 -5.40
CA ASP A 142 -13.32 -3.23 -6.71
C ASP A 142 -13.10 -1.71 -6.87
N ILE A 143 -14.01 -0.86 -6.35
CA ILE A 143 -13.78 0.59 -6.22
C ILE A 143 -12.51 0.89 -5.42
N LEU A 144 -12.32 0.24 -4.26
CA LEU A 144 -11.14 0.44 -3.43
C LEU A 144 -9.87 -0.01 -4.16
N PHE A 145 -9.92 -1.14 -4.87
CA PHE A 145 -8.80 -1.65 -5.65
C PHE A 145 -8.46 -0.74 -6.83
N ALA A 146 -9.46 -0.25 -7.58
CA ALA A 146 -9.28 0.72 -8.66
C ALA A 146 -8.72 2.06 -8.14
N THR A 147 -9.17 2.52 -6.95
CA THR A 147 -8.62 3.72 -6.30
C THR A 147 -7.13 3.56 -5.97
N VAL A 148 -6.70 2.40 -5.47
CA VAL A 148 -5.28 2.11 -5.23
C VAL A 148 -4.49 2.12 -6.54
N ASN A 149 -5.07 1.63 -7.63
CA ASN A 149 -4.44 1.66 -8.96
C ASN A 149 -4.28 3.10 -9.47
N LEU A 150 -5.30 3.93 -9.30
CA LEU A 150 -5.23 5.35 -9.63
C LEU A 150 -4.11 6.06 -8.83
N ALA A 151 -4.00 5.78 -7.54
CA ALA A 151 -2.91 6.31 -6.71
C ALA A 151 -1.54 5.89 -7.25
N ARG A 152 -1.36 4.63 -7.65
CA ARG A 152 -0.14 4.11 -8.25
C ARG A 152 0.23 4.83 -9.55
N HIS A 153 -0.71 5.01 -10.46
CA HIS A 153 -0.52 5.75 -11.72
C HIS A 153 -0.23 7.23 -11.52
N SER A 154 -0.74 7.80 -10.42
CA SER A 154 -0.46 9.19 -10.02
C SER A 154 0.83 9.36 -9.23
N ASN A 155 1.62 8.29 -9.00
CA ASN A 155 2.79 8.26 -8.12
C ASN A 155 2.48 8.74 -6.69
N VAL A 156 1.29 8.43 -6.18
CA VAL A 156 0.84 8.74 -4.83
C VAL A 156 0.82 7.47 -3.99
N GLU A 157 1.38 7.52 -2.79
CA GLU A 157 1.27 6.42 -1.83
C GLU A 157 -0.12 6.46 -1.17
N PRO A 158 -1.01 5.46 -1.44
CA PRO A 158 -2.41 5.54 -1.02
C PRO A 158 -2.58 5.56 0.50
N GLU A 159 -1.77 4.80 1.24
CA GLU A 159 -1.78 4.80 2.70
C GLU A 159 -1.42 6.19 3.28
N VAL A 160 -0.42 6.85 2.70
CA VAL A 160 -0.01 8.19 3.12
C VAL A 160 -1.09 9.22 2.81
N ALA A 161 -1.70 9.13 1.62
CA ALA A 161 -2.78 10.02 1.21
C ALA A 161 -4.02 9.88 2.10
N LEU A 162 -4.43 8.64 2.41
CA LEU A 162 -5.57 8.37 3.28
C LEU A 162 -5.30 8.82 4.72
N ARG A 163 -4.09 8.58 5.22
CA ARG A 163 -3.67 9.05 6.55
C ARG A 163 -3.66 10.59 6.66
N ALA A 164 -3.29 11.27 5.59
CA ALA A 164 -3.38 12.73 5.53
C ALA A 164 -4.85 13.21 5.50
N ALA A 165 -5.74 12.52 4.79
CA ALA A 165 -7.17 12.80 4.78
C ALA A 165 -7.78 12.61 6.18
N ASN A 166 -7.43 11.53 6.88
CA ASN A 166 -7.88 11.29 8.26
C ASN A 166 -7.48 12.44 9.19
N ARG A 167 -6.22 12.89 9.14
CA ARG A 167 -5.77 14.04 9.97
C ARG A 167 -6.55 15.32 9.67
N ARG A 168 -6.84 15.59 8.38
CA ARG A 168 -7.67 16.76 8.02
C ARG A 168 -9.09 16.63 8.56
N PHE A 169 -9.68 15.45 8.45
CA PHE A 169 -11.01 15.17 9.00
C PHE A 169 -11.03 15.40 10.52
N GLU A 170 -10.08 14.79 11.24
CA GLU A 170 -9.96 14.94 12.69
C GLU A 170 -9.76 16.40 13.12
N GLY A 171 -8.92 17.15 12.42
CA GLY A 171 -8.67 18.55 12.70
C GLY A 171 -9.93 19.41 12.51
N ARG A 172 -10.65 19.22 11.41
CA ARG A 172 -11.89 19.95 11.12
C ARG A 172 -13.00 19.59 12.09
N PHE A 173 -13.13 18.30 12.42
CA PHE A 173 -14.16 17.86 13.36
C PHE A 173 -13.92 18.41 14.77
N LYS A 174 -12.68 18.41 15.26
CA LYS A 174 -12.30 19.06 16.53
C LYS A 174 -12.61 20.55 16.53
N TRP A 175 -12.36 21.24 15.44
CA TRP A 175 -12.68 22.65 15.31
C TRP A 175 -14.20 22.90 15.42
N ILE A 176 -15.06 22.04 14.89
CA ILE A 176 -16.52 22.10 15.07
C ILE A 176 -16.87 21.92 16.54
N GLU A 177 -16.30 20.90 17.20
CA GLU A 177 -16.53 20.65 18.63
C GLU A 177 -16.15 21.87 19.49
N GLU A 178 -14.97 22.44 19.25
CA GLU A 178 -14.48 23.61 19.97
C GLU A 178 -15.35 24.84 19.71
N THR A 179 -15.83 25.05 18.49
CA THR A 179 -16.69 26.18 18.12
C THR A 179 -18.05 26.07 18.81
N LEU A 180 -18.68 24.91 18.80
CA LEU A 180 -19.95 24.68 19.49
C LEU A 180 -19.78 24.82 21.02
N HIS A 181 -18.72 24.24 21.57
CA HIS A 181 -18.43 24.30 22.99
C HIS A 181 -18.22 25.73 23.47
N SER A 182 -17.55 26.56 22.68
CA SER A 182 -17.35 27.99 22.96
C SER A 182 -18.68 28.78 23.02
N GLY A 183 -19.68 28.30 22.29
CA GLY A 183 -21.07 28.77 22.33
C GLY A 183 -21.92 28.12 23.43
N GLY A 184 -21.34 27.34 24.34
CA GLY A 184 -22.07 26.62 25.40
C GLY A 184 -22.94 25.48 24.90
N ARG A 185 -22.63 24.94 23.74
CA ARG A 185 -23.40 23.88 23.03
C ARG A 185 -22.54 22.64 22.83
N THR A 186 -23.21 21.53 22.51
CA THR A 186 -22.59 20.25 22.15
C THR A 186 -22.95 19.86 20.72
N LEU A 187 -22.34 18.82 20.18
CA LEU A 187 -22.67 18.27 18.85
C LEU A 187 -24.17 17.86 18.76
N GLN A 188 -24.75 17.40 19.87
CA GLN A 188 -26.16 16.98 19.93
C GLN A 188 -27.14 18.16 19.82
N ASP A 189 -26.67 19.38 20.08
CA ASP A 189 -27.47 20.60 19.99
C ASP A 189 -27.40 21.26 18.60
N ALA A 190 -26.59 20.72 17.69
CA ALA A 190 -26.39 21.24 16.34
C ALA A 190 -27.10 20.36 15.30
N SER A 191 -27.70 20.97 14.28
CA SER A 191 -28.22 20.24 13.13
C SER A 191 -27.08 19.84 12.18
N ILE A 192 -27.37 18.91 11.26
CA ILE A 192 -26.40 18.49 10.26
C ILE A 192 -26.00 19.66 9.34
N GLU A 193 -26.95 20.52 8.99
CA GLU A 193 -26.72 21.69 8.14
C GLU A 193 -25.82 22.71 8.84
N GLU A 194 -25.98 22.88 10.15
CA GLU A 194 -25.09 23.75 10.94
C GLU A 194 -23.68 23.15 11.04
N MET A 195 -23.55 21.85 11.28
CA MET A 195 -22.25 21.17 11.31
C MET A 195 -21.55 21.24 9.96
N ASP A 196 -22.28 21.12 8.86
CA ASP A 196 -21.74 21.25 7.51
C ASP A 196 -21.27 22.68 7.23
N ALA A 197 -22.03 23.69 7.64
CA ALA A 197 -21.60 25.10 7.54
C ALA A 197 -20.32 25.36 8.35
N LEU A 198 -20.20 24.80 9.55
CA LEU A 198 -18.97 24.87 10.36
C LEU A 198 -17.81 24.10 9.71
N TRP A 199 -18.07 22.97 9.07
CA TRP A 199 -17.07 22.23 8.32
C TRP A 199 -16.48 23.03 7.16
N GLU A 200 -17.32 23.73 6.40
CA GLU A 200 -16.85 24.60 5.34
C GLU A 200 -16.03 25.80 5.87
N GLN A 201 -16.40 26.34 7.05
CA GLN A 201 -15.59 27.38 7.72
C GLN A 201 -14.22 26.82 8.15
N ALA A 202 -14.17 25.60 8.70
CA ALA A 202 -12.91 24.95 9.05
C ALA A 202 -12.01 24.76 7.82
N LYS A 203 -12.57 24.35 6.68
CA LYS A 203 -11.85 24.28 5.40
C LYS A 203 -11.30 25.64 4.97
N ALA A 204 -12.11 26.68 5.06
CA ALA A 204 -11.71 28.03 4.69
C ALA A 204 -10.59 28.60 5.60
N SER A 205 -10.50 28.14 6.84
CA SER A 205 -9.42 28.51 7.79
C SER A 205 -8.09 27.79 7.55
N GLY A 206 -8.03 26.86 6.58
CA GLY A 206 -6.82 26.13 6.20
C GLY A 206 -6.61 24.79 6.91
N LEU A 207 -7.62 24.31 7.62
CA LEU A 207 -7.63 22.99 8.27
C LEU A 207 -7.93 21.86 7.28
#